data_28052ca9d9490deb2dde84c38110583c
#
_entry.id   28052ca9d9490deb2dde84c38110583c
#
_cell.length_a   1.000
_cell.length_b   1.000
_cell.length_c   1.000
_cell.angle_alpha   90.00
_cell.angle_beta   90.00
_cell.angle_gamma   90.00
#
_symmetry.space_group_name_H-M   'P 1'
#
loop_
_entity.id
_entity.type
_entity.pdbx_description
1 polymer ?
#
loop_
_entity_poly.entity_id
_entity_poly.type
_entity_poly.pdbx_seq_one_letter_code
_entity_poly.pdbx_strand_id
1 'polypeptide(L)'
;MWKEHAIHQFWSSFGLPAYDSTTVDEEAEMPYITYDVSTGSIDDFILLTASLWYRSTSWTAITEKAHEIEEYLTTMSPPAIKIDGGRAYFVKGAPFSQRIAEGTDDLVRRIYLQVNAEFLTN
;
A
#
# COMPACT_ATOMS: atom_id res chain seq x y z
N MET A 1 10.02 -14.79 7.53
CA MET A 1 9.76 -13.39 7.11
C MET A 1 9.08 -12.65 8.22
N TRP A 2 9.58 -11.50 8.56
CA TRP A 2 8.99 -10.66 9.61
C TRP A 2 7.77 -9.90 9.06
N LYS A 3 6.95 -9.35 9.96
CA LYS A 3 5.75 -8.58 9.59
C LYS A 3 6.09 -7.41 8.68
N GLU A 4 7.19 -6.69 8.96
CA GLU A 4 7.62 -5.55 8.14
C GLU A 4 7.98 -5.98 6.73
N HIS A 5 8.60 -7.13 6.56
CA HIS A 5 8.91 -7.67 5.25
C HIS A 5 7.64 -8.04 4.47
N ALA A 6 6.64 -8.58 5.19
CA ALA A 6 5.35 -8.91 4.56
C ALA A 6 4.64 -7.64 4.08
N ILE A 7 4.69 -6.57 4.87
CA ILE A 7 4.12 -5.28 4.47
C ILE A 7 4.82 -4.75 3.23
N HIS A 8 6.15 -4.77 3.20
CA HIS A 8 6.91 -4.34 2.03
C HIS A 8 6.61 -5.22 0.80
N GLN A 9 6.56 -6.54 0.99
CA GLN A 9 6.24 -7.46 -0.09
C GLN A 9 4.85 -7.18 -0.67
N PHE A 10 3.86 -6.94 0.20
CA PHE A 10 2.51 -6.61 -0.25
C PHE A 10 2.52 -5.38 -1.17
N TRP A 11 3.08 -4.26 -0.69
CA TRP A 11 3.09 -3.03 -1.47
C TRP A 11 3.97 -3.12 -2.71
N SER A 12 4.99 -3.97 -2.71
CA SER A 12 5.90 -4.16 -3.86
C SER A 12 5.30 -5.04 -4.96
N SER A 13 4.15 -5.67 -4.71
CA SER A 13 3.58 -6.65 -5.65
C SER A 13 2.77 -6.04 -6.80
N PHE A 14 2.64 -4.71 -6.87
CA PHE A 14 1.79 -4.04 -7.84
C PHE A 14 2.53 -3.42 -9.02
N GLY A 15 3.78 -3.82 -9.23
CA GLY A 15 4.54 -3.38 -10.40
C GLY A 15 5.17 -2.00 -10.27
N LEU A 16 5.14 -1.38 -9.11
CA LEU A 16 5.78 -0.10 -8.83
C LEU A 16 6.82 -0.26 -7.73
N PRO A 17 7.90 0.55 -7.76
CA PRO A 17 8.79 0.61 -6.60
C PRO A 17 8.00 1.04 -5.36
N ALA A 18 8.25 0.37 -4.24
CA ALA A 18 7.60 0.68 -2.97
C ALA A 18 8.66 1.03 -1.93
N TYR A 19 8.47 2.16 -1.26
CA TYR A 19 9.40 2.67 -0.27
C TYR A 19 8.69 2.90 1.06
N ASP A 20 9.38 2.59 2.16
CA ASP A 20 8.96 3.05 3.47
C ASP A 20 8.95 4.57 3.44
N SER A 21 7.87 5.20 3.89
CA SER A 21 7.69 6.65 3.79
C SER A 21 8.77 7.44 4.54
N THR A 22 9.45 6.81 5.50
CA THR A 22 10.51 7.45 6.27
C THR A 22 11.89 7.36 5.61
N THR A 23 12.04 6.54 4.57
CA THR A 23 13.33 6.28 3.93
C THR A 23 13.25 6.28 2.40
N VAL A 24 12.47 7.18 1.83
CA VAL A 24 12.37 7.30 0.37
C VAL A 24 13.69 7.81 -0.20
N ASP A 25 14.20 7.11 -1.22
CA ASP A 25 15.42 7.50 -1.91
C ASP A 25 15.21 8.89 -2.55
N GLU A 26 16.19 9.79 -2.37
CA GLU A 26 16.14 11.13 -2.97
C GLU A 26 16.09 11.08 -4.49
N GLU A 27 16.63 10.03 -5.10
CA GLU A 27 16.63 9.83 -6.54
C GLU A 27 15.40 9.06 -7.04
N ALA A 28 14.46 8.74 -6.16
CA ALA A 28 13.26 8.01 -6.54
C ALA A 28 12.44 8.80 -7.55
N GLU A 29 12.05 8.14 -8.65
CA GLU A 29 11.26 8.74 -9.71
C GLU A 29 9.84 8.17 -9.69
N MET A 30 8.85 9.04 -9.86
CA MET A 30 7.46 8.62 -9.98
C MET A 30 7.24 7.87 -11.30
N PRO A 31 6.35 6.86 -11.35
CA PRO A 31 5.43 6.51 -10.27
C PRO A 31 6.07 5.58 -9.22
N TYR A 32 5.65 5.74 -7.98
CA TYR A 32 6.04 4.84 -6.90
C TYR A 32 4.99 4.83 -5.80
N ILE A 33 5.15 3.90 -4.86
CA ILE A 33 4.31 3.80 -3.66
C ILE A 33 5.17 4.14 -2.45
N THR A 34 4.65 4.96 -1.55
CA THR A 34 5.22 5.09 -0.22
C THR A 34 4.25 4.47 0.77
N TYR A 35 4.74 3.75 1.76
CA TYR A 35 3.89 3.10 2.75
C TYR A 35 4.40 3.37 4.15
N ASP A 36 3.48 3.34 5.11
CA ASP A 36 3.80 3.48 6.52
C ASP A 36 3.83 2.08 7.14
N VAL A 37 4.79 1.87 8.05
CA VAL A 37 4.93 0.59 8.73
C VAL A 37 4.28 0.70 10.09
N SER A 38 3.26 -0.15 10.31
CA SER A 38 2.61 -0.30 11.60
C SER A 38 2.48 -1.78 11.90
N THR A 39 2.84 -2.17 13.10
CA THR A 39 2.67 -3.55 13.55
C THR A 39 2.04 -3.53 14.93
N GLY A 40 1.11 -4.44 15.15
CA GLY A 40 0.48 -4.59 16.45
C GLY A 40 0.72 -5.99 17.01
N SER A 41 -0.03 -6.31 18.04
CA SER A 41 0.00 -7.65 18.63
C SER A 41 -0.49 -8.69 17.64
N ILE A 42 -0.13 -9.94 17.86
CA ILE A 42 -0.67 -11.07 17.10
C ILE A 42 -2.19 -11.09 17.25
N ASP A 43 -2.87 -11.41 16.15
CA ASP A 43 -4.34 -11.50 16.04
C ASP A 43 -5.07 -10.14 16.05
N ASP A 44 -4.33 -9.04 16.02
CA ASP A 44 -4.94 -7.71 15.90
C ASP A 44 -5.10 -7.30 14.43
N PHE A 45 -6.19 -6.59 14.15
CA PHE A 45 -6.33 -5.85 12.89
C PHE A 45 -5.58 -4.54 13.01
N ILE A 46 -4.77 -4.23 11.98
CA ILE A 46 -3.98 -3.02 11.94
C ILE A 46 -4.27 -2.28 10.66
N LEU A 47 -4.54 -0.97 10.75
CA LEU A 47 -4.70 -0.14 9.57
C LEU A 47 -3.32 0.18 9.00
N LEU A 48 -3.08 -0.25 7.77
CA LEU A 48 -1.89 0.09 7.01
C LEU A 48 -2.26 1.17 6.01
N THR A 49 -1.41 2.16 5.88
CA THR A 49 -1.62 3.27 4.96
C THR A 49 -0.47 3.36 3.97
N ALA A 50 -0.81 3.82 2.77
CA ALA A 50 0.17 4.04 1.73
C ALA A 50 -0.30 5.15 0.81
N SER A 51 0.58 5.63 -0.05
CA SER A 51 0.21 6.60 -1.08
C SER A 51 0.80 6.17 -2.42
N LEU A 52 -0.01 6.32 -3.46
CA LEU A 52 0.45 6.24 -4.84
C LEU A 52 0.88 7.64 -5.24
N TRP A 53 2.01 7.75 -5.91
CA TRP A 53 2.55 9.02 -6.39
C TRP A 53 2.83 8.93 -7.89
N TYR A 54 2.16 9.75 -8.67
CA TYR A 54 2.33 9.83 -10.11
C TYR A 54 2.60 11.26 -10.52
N ARG A 55 3.47 11.44 -11.51
CA ARG A 55 3.68 12.74 -12.13
C ARG A 55 2.91 12.75 -13.45
N SER A 56 1.81 13.48 -13.50
CA SER A 56 0.92 13.50 -14.66
C SER A 56 -0.04 14.70 -14.56
N THR A 57 -0.50 15.17 -15.72
CA THR A 57 -1.59 16.15 -15.78
C THR A 57 -2.95 15.51 -15.63
N SER A 58 -3.03 14.17 -15.67
CA SER A 58 -4.26 13.40 -15.63
C SER A 58 -4.32 12.51 -14.38
N TRP A 59 -5.52 12.20 -13.94
CA TRP A 59 -5.77 11.24 -12.86
C TRP A 59 -5.94 9.81 -13.37
N THR A 60 -5.88 9.58 -14.68
CA THR A 60 -6.22 8.28 -15.28
C THR A 60 -5.30 7.16 -14.81
N ALA A 61 -3.99 7.33 -15.00
CA ALA A 61 -3.04 6.26 -14.70
C ALA A 61 -3.01 5.91 -13.20
N ILE A 62 -3.03 6.91 -12.33
CA ILE A 62 -3.01 6.66 -10.89
C ILE A 62 -4.33 6.01 -10.42
N THR A 63 -5.45 6.41 -11.01
CA THR A 63 -6.76 5.82 -10.70
C THR A 63 -6.82 4.36 -11.14
N GLU A 64 -6.29 4.05 -12.33
CA GLU A 64 -6.21 2.67 -12.81
C GLU A 64 -5.38 1.80 -11.88
N LYS A 65 -4.27 2.32 -11.37
CA LYS A 65 -3.43 1.57 -10.42
C LYS A 65 -4.16 1.33 -9.11
N ALA A 66 -4.89 2.33 -8.60
CA ALA A 66 -5.68 2.15 -7.39
C ALA A 66 -6.76 1.08 -7.58
N HIS A 67 -7.42 1.05 -8.73
CA HIS A 67 -8.39 0.02 -9.08
C HIS A 67 -7.76 -1.37 -9.16
N GLU A 68 -6.58 -1.48 -9.74
CA GLU A 68 -5.84 -2.75 -9.81
C GLU A 68 -5.59 -3.31 -8.41
N ILE A 69 -5.16 -2.46 -7.49
CA ILE A 69 -4.90 -2.87 -6.11
C ILE A 69 -6.21 -3.28 -5.41
N GLU A 70 -7.28 -2.51 -5.61
CA GLU A 70 -8.58 -2.83 -5.04
C GLU A 70 -9.10 -4.19 -5.55
N GLU A 71 -9.00 -4.44 -6.85
CA GLU A 71 -9.40 -5.72 -7.43
C GLU A 71 -8.60 -6.89 -6.86
N TYR A 72 -7.31 -6.71 -6.70
CA TYR A 72 -6.46 -7.73 -6.08
C TYR A 72 -6.96 -8.09 -4.68
N LEU A 73 -7.32 -7.08 -3.89
CA LEU A 73 -7.82 -7.29 -2.53
C LEU A 73 -9.20 -7.94 -2.48
N THR A 74 -10.03 -7.75 -3.51
CA THR A 74 -11.39 -8.30 -3.54
C THR A 74 -11.47 -9.66 -4.21
N THR A 75 -10.61 -9.95 -5.20
CA THR A 75 -10.65 -11.22 -5.93
C THR A 75 -9.86 -12.34 -5.24
N MET A 76 -8.78 -11.97 -4.54
CA MET A 76 -7.93 -12.92 -3.82
C MET A 76 -8.34 -13.01 -2.34
N SER A 77 -9.50 -13.28 -2.03
CA SER A 77 -10.16 -13.10 -0.73
C SER A 77 -9.71 -14.06 0.38
N PRO A 78 -9.04 -13.60 1.42
CA PRO A 78 -8.17 -12.44 1.45
C PRO A 78 -6.75 -12.78 0.97
N PRO A 79 -6.04 -11.87 0.31
CA PRO A 79 -4.63 -12.12 -0.01
C PRO A 79 -3.85 -12.40 1.27
N ALA A 80 -2.95 -13.38 1.20
CA ALA A 80 -2.17 -13.78 2.37
C ALA A 80 -0.70 -13.91 2.03
N ILE A 81 0.15 -13.48 2.94
CA ILE A 81 1.60 -13.62 2.84
C ILE A 81 2.09 -14.39 4.06
N LYS A 82 2.90 -15.42 3.82
CA LYS A 82 3.47 -16.22 4.90
C LYS A 82 4.53 -15.41 5.65
N ILE A 83 4.43 -15.41 6.97
CA ILE A 83 5.42 -14.82 7.87
C ILE A 83 5.94 -15.90 8.84
N ASP A 84 6.96 -15.56 9.61
CA ASP A 84 7.48 -16.47 10.62
C ASP A 84 6.40 -16.75 11.67
N GLY A 85 6.03 -18.02 11.82
CA GLY A 85 5.02 -18.44 12.78
C GLY A 85 3.58 -18.20 12.37
N GLY A 86 3.30 -17.75 11.12
CA GLY A 86 1.93 -17.49 10.74
C GLY A 86 1.73 -16.93 9.36
N ARG A 87 0.68 -16.15 9.21
CA ARG A 87 0.33 -15.48 7.95
C ARG A 87 -0.17 -14.07 8.20
N ALA A 88 0.07 -13.21 7.24
CA ALA A 88 -0.50 -11.86 7.18
C ALA A 88 -1.60 -11.85 6.13
N TYR A 89 -2.80 -11.41 6.50
CA TYR A 89 -3.95 -11.27 5.60
C TYR A 89 -4.23 -9.79 5.37
N PHE A 90 -4.58 -9.42 4.14
CA PHE A 90 -4.79 -8.02 3.75
C PHE A 90 -6.21 -7.85 3.22
N VAL A 91 -6.94 -6.89 3.78
CA VAL A 91 -8.33 -6.60 3.42
C VAL A 91 -8.43 -5.11 3.17
N LYS A 92 -9.18 -4.70 2.13
CA LYS A 92 -9.29 -3.27 1.83
C LYS A 92 -9.95 -2.53 2.99
N GLY A 93 -9.45 -1.30 3.27
CA GLY A 93 -10.02 -0.42 4.27
C GLY A 93 -11.26 0.32 3.75
N ALA A 94 -11.83 1.15 4.61
CA ALA A 94 -12.99 1.96 4.27
C ALA A 94 -12.80 3.39 4.78
N PRO A 95 -12.61 4.38 3.91
CA PRO A 95 -12.52 4.23 2.45
C PRO A 95 -11.22 3.55 2.05
N PHE A 96 -11.25 2.83 0.92
CA PHE A 96 -10.02 2.20 0.42
C PHE A 96 -9.06 3.24 -0.15
N SER A 97 -9.54 4.17 -0.96
CA SER A 97 -8.71 5.15 -1.65
C SER A 97 -9.30 6.54 -1.57
N GLN A 98 -8.41 7.55 -1.57
CA GLN A 98 -8.80 8.95 -1.49
C GLN A 98 -7.78 9.80 -2.25
N ARG A 99 -8.26 10.69 -3.12
CA ARG A 99 -7.38 11.64 -3.79
C ARG A 99 -6.92 12.70 -2.81
N ILE A 100 -5.61 13.02 -2.86
CA ILE A 100 -5.03 14.07 -2.04
C ILE A 100 -4.44 15.14 -2.97
N ALA A 101 -4.81 16.39 -2.75
CA ALA A 101 -4.23 17.51 -3.50
C ALA A 101 -2.85 17.84 -2.93
N GLU A 102 -1.84 17.86 -3.82
CA GLU A 102 -0.50 18.33 -3.46
C GLU A 102 -0.39 19.78 -3.89
N GLY A 103 -0.43 20.69 -2.92
CA GLY A 103 -0.72 22.10 -3.14
C GLY A 103 0.28 22.92 -3.94
N THR A 104 1.51 22.47 -4.17
CA THR A 104 2.56 23.29 -4.79
C THR A 104 3.03 22.79 -6.15
N ASP A 105 2.68 21.58 -6.55
CA ASP A 105 3.08 21.04 -7.85
C ASP A 105 1.86 20.44 -8.55
N ASP A 106 1.38 21.11 -9.59
CA ASP A 106 0.19 20.71 -10.34
C ASP A 106 0.38 19.40 -11.13
N LEU A 107 1.61 18.93 -11.27
CA LEU A 107 1.90 17.69 -11.97
C LEU A 107 1.95 16.47 -11.06
N VAL A 108 1.90 16.67 -9.74
CA VAL A 108 1.93 15.54 -8.80
C VAL A 108 0.50 15.11 -8.49
N ARG A 109 0.25 13.82 -8.68
CA ARG A 109 -1.03 13.18 -8.32
C ARG A 109 -0.77 12.19 -7.21
N ARG A 110 -1.59 12.26 -6.17
CA ARG A 110 -1.46 11.37 -5.01
C ARG A 110 -2.80 10.74 -4.68
N ILE A 111 -2.80 9.42 -4.50
CA ILE A 111 -3.97 8.71 -3.96
C ILE A 111 -3.53 8.01 -2.67
N TYR A 112 -4.24 8.31 -1.59
CA TYR A 112 -4.01 7.70 -0.29
C TYR A 112 -4.80 6.40 -0.20
N LEU A 113 -4.15 5.32 0.24
CA LEU A 113 -4.73 3.99 0.31
C LEU A 113 -4.78 3.51 1.76
N GLN A 114 -5.85 2.81 2.11
CA GLN A 114 -6.02 2.20 3.41
C GLN A 114 -6.31 0.70 3.27
N VAL A 115 -5.53 -0.11 3.95
CA VAL A 115 -5.65 -1.56 3.93
C VAL A 115 -5.57 -2.06 5.36
N ASN A 116 -6.50 -2.93 5.76
CA ASN A 116 -6.43 -3.58 7.06
C ASN A 116 -5.60 -4.86 6.94
N ALA A 117 -4.65 -5.02 7.84
CA ALA A 117 -3.85 -6.25 7.91
C ALA A 117 -4.15 -6.99 9.19
N GLU A 118 -4.22 -8.31 9.11
CA GLU A 118 -4.37 -9.18 10.26
C GLU A 118 -3.23 -10.18 10.27
N PHE A 119 -2.48 -10.21 11.37
CA PHE A 119 -1.35 -11.12 11.53
C PHE A 119 -1.77 -12.27 12.44
N LEU A 120 -1.86 -13.47 11.86
CA LEU A 120 -2.30 -14.66 12.58
C LEU A 120 -1.15 -15.65 12.76
N THR A 121 -1.09 -16.30 13.94
CA THR A 121 -0.16 -17.38 14.18
C THR A 121 -0.76 -18.73 13.82
N ASN A 122 0.11 -19.64 13.47
CA ASN A 122 -0.29 -21.05 13.27
C ASN A 122 -0.59 -21.72 14.59
#